data_b70f450b3897276fcf28daf2f80b924d
#
_entry.id   b70f450b3897276fcf28daf2f80b924d
#
_cell.length_a   1.000
_cell.length_b   1.000
_cell.length_c   1.000
_cell.angle_alpha   90.00
_cell.angle_beta   90.00
_cell.angle_gamma   90.00
#
_symmetry.space_group_name_H-M   'P 1'
#
loop_
_entity.id
_entity.type
_entity.pdbx_description
1 polymer ?
#
loop_
_entity_poly.entity_id
_entity_poly.type
_entity_poly.pdbx_seq_one_letter_code
_entity_poly.pdbx_strand_id
1 'polypeptide(L)'
;DGYIGFVASGAVGSVSTATHQVTTPAAHGYSRASIKSPETATLSFGARVTALAETPDFVETTFGHVPKAQLSRVPFNAPACDTARLFLGTPYLWGGNTRAGIDCSGLVQIALISAGIPCPGDSDQQEAFFSDADDACKPGDLLFWEGHVALVTSATHMIHANATHMTVVEEAIDPATKRIAANGGGAVTGHKRP
;
A
#
# COMPACT_ATOMS: atom_id res chain seq x y z
N ASP A 1 -10.89 6.57 -3.93
CA ASP A 1 -9.60 7.05 -4.43
C ASP A 1 -9.70 8.23 -5.39
N GLY A 2 -10.91 8.68 -5.76
CA GLY A 2 -11.15 9.85 -6.62
C GLY A 2 -11.02 9.61 -8.12
N TYR A 3 -10.55 8.45 -8.56
CA TYR A 3 -10.46 8.14 -9.99
C TYR A 3 -11.80 7.71 -10.58
N ILE A 4 -12.09 8.21 -11.78
CA ILE A 4 -13.22 7.80 -12.60
C ILE A 4 -12.65 7.13 -13.85
N GLY A 5 -13.13 5.92 -14.16
CA GLY A 5 -12.66 5.15 -15.31
C GLY A 5 -13.74 4.24 -15.89
N PHE A 6 -13.41 3.61 -17.01
CA PHE A 6 -14.27 2.64 -17.68
C PHE A 6 -13.71 1.23 -17.52
N VAL A 7 -14.58 0.28 -17.23
CA VAL A 7 -14.24 -1.15 -17.21
C VAL A 7 -15.12 -1.89 -18.20
N ALA A 8 -14.62 -2.97 -18.78
CA ALA A 8 -15.43 -3.82 -19.64
C ALA A 8 -16.60 -4.40 -18.85
N SER A 9 -17.80 -4.39 -19.39
CA SER A 9 -19.00 -4.89 -18.69
C SER A 9 -18.88 -6.35 -18.24
N GLY A 10 -18.15 -7.18 -19.00
CA GLY A 10 -17.84 -8.58 -18.63
C GLY A 10 -16.81 -8.74 -17.50
N ALA A 11 -16.14 -7.66 -17.08
CA ALA A 11 -15.25 -7.67 -15.92
C ALA A 11 -15.95 -7.35 -14.60
N VAL A 12 -17.25 -7.03 -14.65
CA VAL A 12 -18.07 -6.70 -13.47
C VAL A 12 -18.98 -7.88 -13.16
N GLY A 13 -18.98 -8.33 -11.92
CA GLY A 13 -19.79 -9.44 -11.44
C GLY A 13 -20.63 -9.08 -10.22
N SER A 14 -21.33 -10.07 -9.67
CA SER A 14 -22.09 -9.90 -8.43
C SER A 14 -21.14 -9.60 -7.26
N VAL A 15 -21.56 -8.69 -6.38
CA VAL A 15 -20.83 -8.41 -5.13
C VAL A 15 -20.89 -9.65 -4.23
N SER A 16 -19.72 -10.13 -3.81
CA SER A 16 -19.61 -11.17 -2.78
C SER A 16 -19.14 -10.56 -1.46
N THR A 17 -19.62 -11.11 -0.35
CA THR A 17 -19.16 -10.68 0.98
C THR A 17 -17.77 -11.25 1.24
N ALA A 18 -16.77 -10.40 1.31
CA ALA A 18 -15.42 -10.82 1.65
C ALA A 18 -15.34 -11.31 3.09
N THR A 19 -14.68 -12.42 3.32
CA THR A 19 -14.42 -13.00 4.64
C THR A 19 -12.97 -12.83 5.09
N HIS A 20 -12.05 -12.71 4.11
CA HIS A 20 -10.61 -12.60 4.33
C HIS A 20 -10.00 -11.52 3.44
N GLN A 21 -8.83 -11.06 3.85
CA GLN A 21 -8.01 -10.08 3.13
C GLN A 21 -6.56 -10.55 3.13
N VAL A 22 -5.87 -10.34 2.00
CA VAL A 22 -4.42 -10.57 1.89
C VAL A 22 -3.67 -9.54 2.74
N THR A 23 -2.80 -10.01 3.63
CA THR A 23 -2.05 -9.17 4.58
C THR A 23 -0.52 -9.26 4.39
N THR A 24 -0.08 -10.00 3.39
CA THR A 24 1.30 -10.01 2.89
C THR A 24 1.40 -9.17 1.61
N PRO A 25 2.59 -8.71 1.17
CA PRO A 25 2.73 -7.91 -0.04
C PRO A 25 2.13 -8.54 -1.29
N ALA A 26 2.14 -9.88 -1.37
CA ALA A 26 1.44 -10.68 -2.34
C ALA A 26 1.09 -12.05 -1.73
N ALA A 27 0.07 -12.69 -2.28
CA ALA A 27 -0.32 -14.08 -1.97
C ALA A 27 -0.58 -14.83 -3.28
N HIS A 28 -0.48 -16.16 -3.24
CA HIS A 28 -0.75 -17.02 -4.38
C HIS A 28 -1.94 -17.93 -4.10
N GLY A 29 -2.85 -18.02 -5.08
CA GLY A 29 -3.86 -19.07 -5.15
C GLY A 29 -3.28 -20.31 -5.82
N TYR A 30 -3.57 -21.49 -5.30
CA TYR A 30 -3.10 -22.76 -5.81
C TYR A 30 -4.29 -23.64 -6.23
N SER A 31 -4.09 -24.49 -7.25
CA SER A 31 -5.16 -25.39 -7.76
C SER A 31 -5.62 -26.44 -6.75
N ARG A 32 -4.85 -26.70 -5.70
CA ARG A 32 -5.15 -27.59 -4.57
C ARG A 32 -4.54 -27.04 -3.29
N ALA A 33 -4.98 -27.50 -2.13
CA ALA A 33 -4.43 -27.13 -0.82
C ALA A 33 -2.99 -27.64 -0.60
N SER A 34 -2.07 -27.23 -1.50
CA SER A 34 -0.65 -27.61 -1.49
C SER A 34 0.16 -26.58 -2.26
N ILE A 35 1.24 -26.06 -1.63
CA ILE A 35 2.21 -25.15 -2.26
C ILE A 35 2.96 -25.78 -3.44
N LYS A 36 2.87 -27.10 -3.63
CA LYS A 36 3.48 -27.83 -4.76
C LYS A 36 2.52 -28.00 -5.93
N SER A 37 1.28 -27.54 -5.82
CA SER A 37 0.32 -27.55 -6.93
C SER A 37 0.47 -26.31 -7.80
N PRO A 38 0.01 -26.32 -9.07
CA PRO A 38 0.07 -25.18 -9.95
C PRO A 38 -0.58 -23.94 -9.33
N GLU A 39 0.06 -22.79 -9.54
CA GLU A 39 -0.51 -21.48 -9.22
C GLU A 39 -1.71 -21.18 -10.13
N THR A 40 -2.74 -20.59 -9.58
CA THR A 40 -3.96 -20.18 -10.29
C THR A 40 -4.16 -18.68 -10.31
N ALA A 41 -3.60 -17.97 -9.33
CA ALA A 41 -3.71 -16.51 -9.22
C ALA A 41 -2.61 -15.91 -8.34
N THR A 42 -2.23 -14.66 -8.66
CA THR A 42 -1.48 -13.79 -7.75
C THR A 42 -2.41 -12.72 -7.21
N LEU A 43 -2.44 -12.54 -5.89
CA LEU A 43 -3.27 -11.58 -5.18
C LEU A 43 -2.38 -10.54 -4.52
N SER A 44 -2.71 -9.26 -4.69
CA SER A 44 -1.98 -8.15 -4.05
C SER A 44 -2.39 -7.96 -2.59
N PHE A 45 -1.57 -7.26 -1.82
CA PHE A 45 -1.94 -6.76 -0.49
C PHE A 45 -3.30 -6.07 -0.53
N GLY A 46 -4.12 -6.30 0.47
CA GLY A 46 -5.46 -5.73 0.56
C GLY A 46 -6.52 -6.42 -0.30
N ALA A 47 -6.16 -7.36 -1.20
CA ALA A 47 -7.14 -8.11 -1.99
C ALA A 47 -8.09 -8.86 -1.05
N ARG A 48 -9.40 -8.66 -1.28
CA ARG A 48 -10.47 -9.27 -0.48
C ARG A 48 -10.98 -10.52 -1.16
N VAL A 49 -11.11 -11.60 -0.41
CA VAL A 49 -11.57 -12.90 -0.89
C VAL A 49 -12.68 -13.47 0.00
N THR A 50 -13.54 -14.27 -0.60
CA THR A 50 -14.59 -15.03 0.12
C THR A 50 -14.10 -16.44 0.30
N ALA A 51 -14.08 -16.94 1.55
CA ALA A 51 -13.81 -18.32 1.86
C ALA A 51 -15.00 -19.21 1.40
N LEU A 52 -14.71 -20.21 0.59
CA LEU A 52 -15.63 -21.27 0.19
C LEU A 52 -15.52 -22.46 1.15
N ALA A 53 -14.27 -22.83 1.52
CA ALA A 53 -13.94 -23.84 2.50
C ALA A 53 -12.61 -23.52 3.18
N GLU A 54 -12.34 -24.15 4.31
CA GLU A 54 -11.08 -24.00 5.03
C GLU A 54 -10.49 -25.36 5.42
N THR A 55 -9.17 -25.49 5.25
CA THR A 55 -8.35 -26.55 5.83
C THR A 55 -7.50 -25.98 6.97
N PRO A 56 -6.69 -26.76 7.68
CA PRO A 56 -5.76 -26.20 8.69
C PRO A 56 -4.87 -25.10 8.13
N ASP A 57 -4.33 -25.26 6.91
CA ASP A 57 -3.29 -24.39 6.34
C ASP A 57 -3.76 -23.51 5.19
N PHE A 58 -4.93 -23.77 4.59
CA PHE A 58 -5.41 -23.06 3.39
C PHE A 58 -6.87 -22.62 3.54
N VAL A 59 -7.19 -21.53 2.84
CA VAL A 59 -8.54 -21.07 2.54
C VAL A 59 -8.82 -21.31 1.07
N GLU A 60 -9.86 -22.07 0.74
CA GLU A 60 -10.37 -22.23 -0.63
C GLU A 60 -11.17 -20.98 -1.01
N THR A 61 -10.88 -20.41 -2.16
CA THR A 61 -11.51 -19.20 -2.71
C THR A 61 -11.80 -19.42 -4.20
N THR A 62 -12.48 -18.47 -4.83
CA THR A 62 -12.65 -18.43 -6.29
C THR A 62 -11.33 -18.26 -7.06
N PHE A 63 -10.25 -17.86 -6.38
CA PHE A 63 -8.90 -17.70 -6.94
C PHE A 63 -8.02 -18.93 -6.69
N GLY A 64 -8.55 -19.99 -6.10
CA GLY A 64 -7.83 -21.19 -5.69
C GLY A 64 -7.60 -21.24 -4.17
N HIS A 65 -6.75 -22.16 -3.74
CA HIS A 65 -6.39 -22.35 -2.34
C HIS A 65 -5.28 -21.39 -1.93
N VAL A 66 -5.57 -20.45 -1.04
CA VAL A 66 -4.63 -19.44 -0.55
C VAL A 66 -4.13 -19.85 0.84
N PRO A 67 -2.79 -19.83 1.10
CA PRO A 67 -2.26 -20.14 2.43
C PRO A 67 -2.82 -19.21 3.51
N LYS A 68 -3.29 -19.75 4.63
CA LYS A 68 -3.81 -18.98 5.76
C LYS A 68 -2.81 -17.99 6.33
N ALA A 69 -1.52 -18.30 6.28
CA ALA A 69 -0.44 -17.42 6.74
C ALA A 69 -0.36 -16.08 5.97
N GLN A 70 -0.99 -15.99 4.80
CA GLN A 70 -1.03 -14.79 3.96
C GLN A 70 -2.36 -14.02 4.07
N LEU A 71 -3.28 -14.50 4.90
CA LEU A 71 -4.63 -13.97 5.01
C LEU A 71 -4.95 -13.57 6.46
N SER A 72 -5.79 -12.58 6.61
CA SER A 72 -6.50 -12.27 7.86
C SER A 72 -7.99 -12.16 7.61
N ARG A 73 -8.81 -12.42 8.64
CA ARG A 73 -10.25 -12.18 8.56
C ARG A 73 -10.54 -10.68 8.48
N VAL A 74 -11.58 -10.32 7.75
CA VAL A 74 -12.05 -8.93 7.69
C VAL A 74 -13.01 -8.63 8.85
N PRO A 75 -13.00 -7.40 9.43
CA PRO A 75 -12.10 -6.28 9.11
C PRO A 75 -10.67 -6.56 9.59
N PHE A 76 -9.68 -6.07 8.81
CA PHE A 76 -8.27 -6.11 9.18
C PHE A 76 -7.73 -4.69 9.21
N ASN A 77 -7.07 -4.33 10.29
CA ASN A 77 -6.36 -3.07 10.43
C ASN A 77 -4.94 -3.34 10.93
N ALA A 78 -3.98 -2.59 10.37
CA ALA A 78 -2.59 -2.61 10.78
C ALA A 78 -2.04 -1.18 10.83
N PRO A 79 -1.04 -0.87 11.68
CA PRO A 79 -0.39 0.43 11.69
C PRO A 79 0.17 0.79 10.31
N ALA A 80 -0.04 2.04 9.87
CA ALA A 80 0.37 2.49 8.54
C ALA A 80 1.88 2.28 8.28
N CYS A 81 2.73 2.63 9.26
CA CYS A 81 4.18 2.46 9.14
C CYS A 81 4.59 0.98 8.98
N ASP A 82 3.92 0.06 9.68
CA ASP A 82 4.22 -1.37 9.58
C ASP A 82 3.81 -1.91 8.20
N THR A 83 2.64 -1.48 7.70
CA THR A 83 2.20 -1.81 6.35
C THR A 83 3.16 -1.27 5.29
N ALA A 84 3.60 0.00 5.39
CA ALA A 84 4.54 0.58 4.45
C ALA A 84 5.87 -0.21 4.41
N ARG A 85 6.38 -0.66 5.55
CA ARG A 85 7.60 -1.46 5.65
C ARG A 85 7.52 -2.83 4.96
N LEU A 86 6.32 -3.41 4.79
CA LEU A 86 6.15 -4.63 4.00
C LEU A 86 6.59 -4.45 2.54
N PHE A 87 6.58 -3.22 2.04
CA PHE A 87 6.93 -2.87 0.66
C PHE A 87 8.40 -2.45 0.48
N LEU A 88 9.23 -2.45 1.52
CA LEU A 88 10.65 -2.15 1.38
C LEU A 88 11.29 -2.98 0.26
N GLY A 89 12.06 -2.31 -0.61
CA GLY A 89 12.69 -2.93 -1.79
C GLY A 89 11.74 -3.17 -2.97
N THR A 90 10.44 -2.84 -2.87
CA THR A 90 9.53 -2.90 -4.01
C THR A 90 9.98 -1.89 -5.08
N PRO A 91 10.09 -2.28 -6.37
CA PRO A 91 10.49 -1.36 -7.44
C PRO A 91 9.56 -0.14 -7.53
N TYR A 92 10.13 1.03 -7.82
CA TYR A 92 9.35 2.20 -8.16
C TYR A 92 8.66 2.01 -9.52
N LEU A 93 7.37 2.26 -9.57
CA LEU A 93 6.59 2.28 -10.81
C LEU A 93 5.56 3.40 -10.71
N TRP A 94 5.62 4.38 -11.60
CA TRP A 94 4.65 5.46 -11.69
C TRP A 94 3.22 4.91 -11.88
N GLY A 95 2.28 5.32 -11.02
CA GLY A 95 0.91 4.81 -10.99
C GLY A 95 0.77 3.39 -10.42
N GLY A 96 1.87 2.80 -9.92
CA GLY A 96 1.87 1.48 -9.31
C GLY A 96 1.34 1.48 -7.88
N ASN A 97 0.63 0.41 -7.51
CA ASN A 97 0.07 0.23 -6.16
C ASN A 97 0.15 -1.24 -5.69
N THR A 98 1.15 -1.98 -6.16
CA THR A 98 1.34 -3.40 -5.82
C THR A 98 2.80 -3.70 -5.51
N ARG A 99 3.08 -4.92 -5.04
CA ARG A 99 4.45 -5.41 -4.87
C ARG A 99 5.26 -5.52 -6.19
N ALA A 100 4.59 -5.62 -7.32
CA ALA A 100 5.29 -5.65 -8.62
C ALA A 100 5.83 -4.27 -9.03
N GLY A 101 5.27 -3.21 -8.47
CA GLY A 101 5.70 -1.83 -8.62
C GLY A 101 4.75 -0.91 -7.85
N ILE A 102 5.32 0.11 -7.21
CA ILE A 102 4.58 1.07 -6.38
C ILE A 102 5.19 2.46 -6.51
N ASP A 103 4.36 3.50 -6.50
CA ASP A 103 4.84 4.88 -6.39
C ASP A 103 4.64 5.46 -4.98
N CYS A 104 5.00 6.74 -4.81
CA CYS A 104 4.99 7.40 -3.51
C CYS A 104 3.58 7.48 -2.92
N SER A 105 2.61 7.94 -3.69
CA SER A 105 1.21 8.09 -3.24
C SER A 105 0.50 6.76 -3.10
N GLY A 106 0.79 5.77 -3.96
CA GLY A 106 0.29 4.41 -3.85
C GLY A 106 0.75 3.71 -2.57
N LEU A 107 2.01 3.89 -2.17
CA LEU A 107 2.53 3.38 -0.89
C LEU A 107 1.79 3.98 0.30
N VAL A 108 1.64 5.32 0.32
CA VAL A 108 0.92 6.03 1.38
C VAL A 108 -0.55 5.60 1.42
N GLN A 109 -1.21 5.53 0.27
CA GLN A 109 -2.60 5.10 0.17
C GLN A 109 -2.82 3.71 0.76
N ILE A 110 -2.02 2.72 0.36
CA ILE A 110 -2.11 1.34 0.88
C ILE A 110 -1.88 1.32 2.39
N ALA A 111 -0.88 2.06 2.88
CA ALA A 111 -0.54 2.13 4.30
C ALA A 111 -1.69 2.71 5.13
N LEU A 112 -2.25 3.84 4.72
CA LEU A 112 -3.33 4.51 5.44
C LEU A 112 -4.66 3.74 5.38
N ILE A 113 -5.02 3.20 4.20
CA ILE A 113 -6.23 2.36 4.06
C ILE A 113 -6.12 1.12 4.96
N SER A 114 -4.93 0.52 5.11
CA SER A 114 -4.75 -0.61 6.02
C SER A 114 -4.90 -0.23 7.50
N ALA A 115 -4.68 1.04 7.82
CA ALA A 115 -4.93 1.58 9.16
C ALA A 115 -6.39 2.03 9.37
N GLY A 116 -7.25 1.82 8.37
CA GLY A 116 -8.65 2.24 8.42
C GLY A 116 -8.87 3.73 8.12
N ILE A 117 -7.84 4.41 7.59
CA ILE A 117 -7.88 5.84 7.26
C ILE A 117 -8.15 5.99 5.76
N PRO A 118 -9.25 6.65 5.34
CA PRO A 118 -9.49 6.96 3.93
C PRO A 118 -8.36 7.81 3.35
N CYS A 119 -7.90 7.48 2.14
CA CYS A 119 -6.78 8.16 1.50
C CYS A 119 -7.00 8.26 -0.01
N PRO A 120 -6.90 9.47 -0.61
CA PRO A 120 -6.93 9.66 -2.06
C PRO A 120 -5.75 8.97 -2.78
N GLY A 121 -5.81 8.88 -4.12
CA GLY A 121 -4.82 8.19 -4.92
C GLY A 121 -3.55 9.00 -5.18
N ASP A 122 -3.68 10.29 -5.50
CA ASP A 122 -2.56 11.14 -5.90
C ASP A 122 -2.01 11.98 -4.76
N SER A 123 -0.72 12.34 -4.81
CA SER A 123 -0.05 13.08 -3.75
C SER A 123 -0.62 14.48 -3.53
N ASP A 124 -1.03 15.19 -4.57
CA ASP A 124 -1.68 16.50 -4.48
C ASP A 124 -3.07 16.42 -3.82
N GLN A 125 -3.83 15.37 -4.15
CA GLN A 125 -5.11 15.09 -3.52
C GLN A 125 -4.94 14.71 -2.04
N GLN A 126 -3.90 13.93 -1.72
CA GLN A 126 -3.55 13.56 -0.35
C GLN A 126 -3.16 14.80 0.48
N GLU A 127 -2.32 15.69 -0.08
CA GLU A 127 -1.92 16.94 0.58
C GLU A 127 -3.13 17.84 0.88
N ALA A 128 -4.06 17.94 -0.07
CA ALA A 128 -5.29 18.72 0.10
C ALA A 128 -6.30 18.07 1.07
N PHE A 129 -6.26 16.75 1.23
CA PHE A 129 -7.24 15.99 2.01
C PHE A 129 -6.96 16.00 3.51
N PHE A 130 -5.69 15.95 3.91
CA PHE A 130 -5.30 15.84 5.31
C PHE A 130 -5.03 17.21 5.97
N SER A 131 -5.20 17.27 7.29
CA SER A 131 -4.99 18.49 8.08
C SER A 131 -3.51 18.81 8.23
N ASP A 132 -3.18 20.11 8.32
CA ASP A 132 -1.82 20.56 8.63
C ASP A 132 -1.39 20.08 10.03
N ALA A 133 -0.10 19.78 10.17
CA ALA A 133 0.54 19.47 11.43
C ALA A 133 1.57 20.58 11.76
N ASP A 134 1.35 21.28 12.87
CA ASP A 134 2.17 22.45 13.28
C ASP A 134 3.28 22.08 14.27
N ASP A 135 3.38 20.81 14.67
CA ASP A 135 4.34 20.33 15.65
C ASP A 135 5.43 19.43 14.99
N ALA A 136 6.31 18.85 15.81
CA ALA A 136 7.33 17.93 15.32
C ALA A 136 6.73 16.70 14.64
N CYS A 137 7.45 16.16 13.64
CA CYS A 137 7.08 14.95 12.93
C CYS A 137 6.83 13.77 13.89
N LYS A 138 5.72 13.07 13.68
CA LYS A 138 5.32 11.87 14.41
C LYS A 138 5.11 10.70 13.44
N PRO A 139 5.29 9.44 13.90
CA PRO A 139 4.95 8.28 13.07
C PRO A 139 3.50 8.36 12.56
N GLY A 140 3.33 8.19 11.27
CA GLY A 140 2.03 8.31 10.59
C GLY A 140 1.79 9.67 9.90
N ASP A 141 2.56 10.71 10.22
CA ASP A 141 2.51 11.98 9.51
C ASP A 141 2.98 11.83 8.05
N LEU A 142 2.60 12.77 7.20
CA LEU A 142 2.97 12.83 5.80
C LEU A 142 3.77 14.10 5.52
N LEU A 143 4.85 13.96 4.77
CA LEU A 143 5.62 15.08 4.23
C LEU A 143 5.42 15.12 2.72
N PHE A 144 5.16 16.33 2.19
CA PHE A 144 4.87 16.55 0.78
C PHE A 144 5.92 17.46 0.11
N TRP A 145 6.11 17.21 -1.17
CA TRP A 145 6.85 18.03 -2.13
C TRP A 145 6.02 18.11 -3.41
N GLU A 146 6.37 18.97 -4.34
CA GLU A 146 5.71 19.01 -5.64
C GLU A 146 5.78 17.62 -6.33
N GLY A 147 4.62 16.97 -6.48
CA GLY A 147 4.50 15.64 -7.09
C GLY A 147 5.08 14.49 -6.26
N HIS A 148 5.32 14.66 -4.95
CA HIS A 148 5.89 13.61 -4.11
C HIS A 148 5.35 13.62 -2.69
N VAL A 149 5.31 12.43 -2.07
CA VAL A 149 4.89 12.25 -0.67
C VAL A 149 5.75 11.17 0.01
N ALA A 150 5.96 11.33 1.31
CA ALA A 150 6.59 10.33 2.18
C ALA A 150 5.79 10.15 3.47
N LEU A 151 5.78 8.92 4.00
CA LEU A 151 5.20 8.59 5.31
C LEU A 151 6.30 8.66 6.38
N VAL A 152 6.09 9.47 7.41
CA VAL A 152 6.99 9.58 8.56
C VAL A 152 6.89 8.31 9.39
N THR A 153 8.04 7.69 9.68
CA THR A 153 8.12 6.45 10.48
C THR A 153 8.67 6.68 11.88
N SER A 154 9.35 7.81 12.09
CA SER A 154 9.82 8.30 13.39
C SER A 154 10.07 9.81 13.34
N ALA A 155 10.44 10.42 14.45
CA ALA A 155 10.79 11.84 14.47
C ALA A 155 11.94 12.23 13.49
N THR A 156 12.70 11.26 13.00
CA THR A 156 13.89 11.49 12.16
C THR A 156 13.92 10.68 10.87
N HIS A 157 12.96 9.76 10.65
CA HIS A 157 12.92 8.88 9.48
C HIS A 157 11.58 8.89 8.79
N MET A 158 11.60 8.64 7.50
CA MET A 158 10.45 8.48 6.63
C MET A 158 10.64 7.32 5.67
N ILE A 159 9.53 6.76 5.18
CA ILE A 159 9.50 5.72 4.14
C ILE A 159 8.78 6.25 2.91
N HIS A 160 9.35 6.01 1.74
CA HIS A 160 8.75 6.40 0.46
C HIS A 160 9.25 5.57 -0.71
N ALA A 161 8.43 5.45 -1.74
CA ALA A 161 8.87 5.00 -3.06
C ALA A 161 9.37 6.22 -3.84
N ASN A 162 10.58 6.18 -4.39
CA ASN A 162 11.14 7.34 -5.07
C ASN A 162 11.99 6.98 -6.29
N ALA A 163 12.07 7.91 -7.25
CA ALA A 163 12.80 7.74 -8.49
C ALA A 163 14.33 7.80 -8.32
N THR A 164 14.85 8.34 -7.22
CA THR A 164 16.29 8.37 -6.96
C THR A 164 16.85 6.98 -6.71
N HIS A 165 16.15 6.19 -5.89
CA HIS A 165 16.52 4.82 -5.56
C HIS A 165 15.84 3.79 -6.47
N MET A 166 14.83 4.19 -7.25
CA MET A 166 13.97 3.32 -8.05
C MET A 166 13.33 2.19 -7.23
N THR A 167 13.04 2.47 -5.95
CA THR A 167 12.48 1.48 -5.01
C THR A 167 11.89 2.18 -3.78
N VAL A 168 11.20 1.40 -2.94
CA VAL A 168 10.79 1.82 -1.60
C VAL A 168 11.98 1.73 -0.64
N VAL A 169 12.28 2.84 0.03
CA VAL A 169 13.33 2.94 1.05
C VAL A 169 12.82 3.63 2.30
N GLU A 170 13.38 3.29 3.45
CA GLU A 170 13.26 4.06 4.69
C GLU A 170 14.58 4.78 4.93
N GLU A 171 14.54 6.10 5.09
CA GLU A 171 15.73 6.94 5.23
C GLU A 171 15.52 8.13 6.15
N ALA A 172 16.60 8.79 6.56
CA ALA A 172 16.54 9.96 7.43
C ALA A 172 15.94 11.17 6.68
N ILE A 173 15.04 11.92 7.35
CA ILE A 173 14.29 13.04 6.78
C ILE A 173 15.21 14.14 6.28
N ASP A 174 16.16 14.63 7.11
CA ASP A 174 17.02 15.77 6.77
C ASP A 174 17.90 15.52 5.54
N PRO A 175 18.66 14.39 5.41
CA PRO A 175 19.43 14.11 4.21
C PRO A 175 18.56 13.95 2.96
N ALA A 176 17.41 13.30 3.10
CA ALA A 176 16.50 13.08 1.99
C ALA A 176 15.90 14.41 1.49
N THR A 177 15.44 15.28 2.39
CA THR A 177 14.91 16.60 2.05
C THR A 177 15.96 17.45 1.31
N LYS A 178 17.21 17.45 1.77
CA LYS A 178 18.31 18.16 1.09
C LYS A 178 18.57 17.61 -0.31
N ARG A 179 18.56 16.28 -0.46
CA ARG A 179 18.73 15.63 -1.76
C ARG A 179 17.57 15.93 -2.72
N ILE A 180 16.31 15.87 -2.24
CA ILE A 180 15.12 16.19 -3.04
C ILE A 180 15.21 17.63 -3.53
N ALA A 181 15.53 18.58 -2.68
CA ALA A 181 15.71 19.99 -3.06
C ALA A 181 16.84 20.17 -4.09
N ALA A 182 17.99 19.52 -3.89
CA ALA A 182 19.13 19.60 -4.82
C ALA A 182 18.82 19.00 -6.20
N ASN A 183 17.92 18.03 -6.27
CA ASN A 183 17.48 17.36 -7.53
C ASN A 183 16.27 18.05 -8.19
N GLY A 184 15.89 19.25 -7.74
CA GLY A 184 14.81 20.03 -8.35
C GLY A 184 13.40 19.74 -7.83
N GLY A 185 13.25 18.89 -6.80
CA GLY A 185 11.95 18.63 -6.16
C GLY A 185 11.48 19.72 -5.19
N GLY A 186 12.26 20.78 -4.99
CA GLY A 186 11.88 21.92 -4.16
C GLY A 186 11.95 21.66 -2.65
N ALA A 187 11.39 22.60 -1.90
CA ALA A 187 11.22 22.48 -0.45
C ALA A 187 10.00 21.61 -0.11
N VAL A 188 9.89 21.17 1.14
CA VAL A 188 8.67 20.57 1.69
C VAL A 188 7.52 21.56 1.52
N THR A 189 6.45 21.15 0.86
CA THR A 189 5.23 21.95 0.61
C THR A 189 4.19 21.77 1.72
N GLY A 190 4.15 20.60 2.34
CA GLY A 190 3.20 20.30 3.40
C GLY A 190 3.72 19.29 4.42
N HIS A 191 3.32 19.48 5.68
CA HIS A 191 3.39 18.49 6.74
C HIS A 191 1.97 18.23 7.20
N LYS A 192 1.46 17.04 6.97
CA LYS A 192 0.06 16.69 7.22
C LYS A 192 -0.06 15.53 8.21
N ARG A 193 -1.19 15.52 8.91
CA ARG A 193 -1.54 14.44 9.86
C ARG A 193 -2.87 13.83 9.48
N PRO A 194 -2.88 12.54 9.06
CA PRO A 194 -4.08 11.74 8.79
C PRO A 194 -4.96 11.45 10.00
#